data_53a9e0b60544ec89c9579e62bbd3083d
#
_entry.id   53a9e0b60544ec89c9579e62bbd3083d
#
_cell.length_a   1.000
_cell.length_b   1.000
_cell.length_c   1.000
_cell.angle_alpha   90.00
_cell.angle_beta   90.00
_cell.angle_gamma   90.00
#
_symmetry.space_group_name_H-M   'P 1'
#
loop_
_entity.id
_entity.type
_entity.pdbx_description
1 polymer ?
#
loop_
_entity_poly.entity_id
_entity_poly.type
_entity_poly.pdbx_seq_one_letter_code
_entity_poly.pdbx_strand_id
1 'polypeptide(L)'
;MNKWGSWRLLSVVLLSFSSGLPLGLVWIAIPAWMARAGIDIKVIGLFTLAQAPWSFKLLWSPAMDRYPLPLLGRKRGWILASQVALVALGLWLAGVSDHPEAVWVIGAVALATAFASATQDIAIDAYAVEVLRKEEHGAASGGRTAFYRAAMLISGGVSITLAAETSWAFVNLLLALAYLPMMVVTWLAPEPEAVPEAPKTLRDAVWGPFVGFLAQHRSLEILAFVVLYKLSDNLTQALTRPFLVQVGFNDFDVGVATATIGNAAAIAGTFLGGLLTQSLGLGRALWIFGFLQIFSNLGYAAVAQIGVNRPVMYAAQAFELGSTGLGSGAFGVLLLRLTQKRFSATQYALLSSLFTLPRILAGPVAGVAADALGWRDFFVLTVFTGIPGMMMLARFVPWSVSEPVFEVQAPSWGPPLRRRALLVRAMGGALLTLASGGLVLSVLEALSGVRAGRAFDLMPPLRAALAPHTVGQWTTTAGLLILAVSGGLGTAATLVARRGLSPRP
;
A
#
# COMPACT_ATOMS: atom_id res chain seq x y z
N MET A 1 26.03 -5.89 -21.25
CA MET A 1 24.62 -6.35 -21.33
C MET A 1 23.72 -5.15 -21.20
N ASN A 2 22.83 -4.97 -22.19
CA ASN A 2 21.95 -3.81 -22.27
C ASN A 2 20.97 -3.86 -21.08
N LYS A 3 21.06 -2.92 -20.13
CA LYS A 3 20.28 -2.90 -18.88
C LYS A 3 18.77 -2.80 -19.09
N TRP A 4 18.33 -2.46 -20.30
CA TRP A 4 16.94 -2.24 -20.71
C TRP A 4 16.34 -3.35 -21.58
N GLY A 5 17.13 -4.37 -21.97
CA GLY A 5 16.74 -5.39 -22.93
C GLY A 5 16.41 -6.77 -22.35
N SER A 6 16.30 -6.91 -21.04
CA SER A 6 15.93 -8.17 -20.41
C SER A 6 14.41 -8.40 -20.55
N TRP A 7 14.01 -9.48 -21.26
CA TRP A 7 12.59 -9.90 -21.32
C TRP A 7 11.98 -10.12 -19.93
N ARG A 8 12.80 -10.46 -18.97
CA ARG A 8 12.49 -10.62 -17.56
C ARG A 8 11.97 -9.29 -16.95
N LEU A 9 12.72 -8.22 -17.17
CA LEU A 9 12.34 -6.88 -16.73
C LEU A 9 11.07 -6.40 -17.44
N LEU A 10 11.04 -6.55 -18.76
CA LEU A 10 9.92 -6.07 -19.57
C LEU A 10 8.62 -6.79 -19.22
N SER A 11 8.65 -8.11 -19.01
CA SER A 11 7.46 -8.88 -18.60
C SER A 11 6.89 -8.41 -17.27
N VAL A 12 7.74 -8.14 -16.26
CA VAL A 12 7.31 -7.63 -14.96
C VAL A 12 6.69 -6.24 -15.07
N VAL A 13 7.25 -5.35 -15.90
CA VAL A 13 6.72 -4.01 -16.15
C VAL A 13 5.38 -4.07 -16.88
N LEU A 14 5.27 -4.86 -17.94
CA LEU A 14 4.03 -5.03 -18.70
C LEU A 14 2.91 -5.65 -17.84
N LEU A 15 3.22 -6.67 -17.04
CA LEU A 15 2.23 -7.27 -16.14
C LEU A 15 1.70 -6.28 -15.10
N SER A 16 2.49 -5.29 -14.71
CA SER A 16 2.01 -4.24 -13.80
C SER A 16 0.94 -3.33 -14.44
N PHE A 17 0.85 -3.28 -15.76
CA PHE A 17 -0.28 -2.63 -16.44
C PHE A 17 -1.59 -3.38 -16.17
N SER A 18 -1.59 -4.70 -16.25
CA SER A 18 -2.80 -5.49 -15.94
C SER A 18 -3.25 -5.37 -14.48
N SER A 19 -2.32 -5.11 -13.55
CA SER A 19 -2.63 -4.82 -12.14
C SER A 19 -3.35 -3.49 -11.95
N GLY A 20 -3.03 -2.46 -12.72
CA GLY A 20 -3.61 -1.13 -12.59
C GLY A 20 -5.04 -1.01 -13.15
N LEU A 21 -5.40 -1.83 -14.15
CA LEU A 21 -6.70 -1.75 -14.82
C LEU A 21 -7.89 -1.91 -13.86
N PRO A 22 -7.96 -2.93 -12.99
CA PRO A 22 -9.11 -3.10 -12.09
C PRO A 22 -9.23 -1.98 -11.07
N LEU A 23 -8.10 -1.39 -10.64
CA LEU A 23 -8.15 -0.31 -9.66
C LEU A 23 -8.82 0.94 -10.22
N GLY A 24 -8.43 1.38 -11.40
CA GLY A 24 -9.07 2.54 -12.04
C GLY A 24 -10.55 2.29 -12.27
N LEU A 25 -10.93 1.08 -12.71
CA LEU A 25 -12.32 0.69 -12.89
C LEU A 25 -13.11 0.74 -11.58
N VAL A 26 -12.65 0.03 -10.53
CA VAL A 26 -13.39 -0.10 -9.26
C VAL A 26 -13.34 1.19 -8.42
N TRP A 27 -12.23 1.91 -8.43
CA TRP A 27 -12.05 3.08 -7.57
C TRP A 27 -12.59 4.37 -8.18
N ILE A 28 -12.62 4.49 -9.51
CA ILE A 28 -12.90 5.74 -10.20
C ILE A 28 -14.10 5.58 -11.14
N ALA A 29 -14.05 4.62 -12.07
CA ALA A 29 -15.05 4.53 -13.14
C ALA A 29 -16.43 4.06 -12.65
N ILE A 30 -16.49 2.97 -11.86
CA ILE A 30 -17.77 2.45 -11.34
C ILE A 30 -18.49 3.47 -10.44
N PRO A 31 -17.85 4.12 -9.44
CA PRO A 31 -18.51 5.16 -8.65
C PRO A 31 -19.03 6.34 -9.49
N ALA A 32 -18.26 6.78 -10.49
CA ALA A 32 -18.69 7.84 -11.39
C ALA A 32 -19.87 7.41 -12.27
N TRP A 33 -19.86 6.18 -12.76
CA TRP A 33 -20.97 5.58 -13.50
C TRP A 33 -22.24 5.51 -12.65
N MET A 34 -22.16 4.99 -11.42
CA MET A 34 -23.28 4.91 -10.50
C MET A 34 -23.89 6.26 -10.18
N ALA A 35 -23.03 7.29 -9.97
CA ALA A 35 -23.47 8.66 -9.72
C ALA A 35 -24.25 9.21 -10.91
N ARG A 36 -23.81 8.97 -12.16
CA ARG A 36 -24.51 9.37 -13.38
C ARG A 36 -25.81 8.62 -13.60
N ALA A 37 -25.88 7.37 -13.16
CA ALA A 37 -27.10 6.56 -13.18
C ALA A 37 -28.13 6.96 -12.10
N GLY A 38 -27.84 7.99 -11.28
CA GLY A 38 -28.74 8.48 -10.25
C GLY A 38 -28.83 7.59 -9.01
N ILE A 39 -27.85 6.72 -8.79
CA ILE A 39 -27.81 5.84 -7.63
C ILE A 39 -27.56 6.65 -6.36
N ASP A 40 -28.27 6.31 -5.27
CA ASP A 40 -28.14 6.98 -3.97
C ASP A 40 -26.67 7.01 -3.50
N ILE A 41 -26.23 8.18 -3.04
CA ILE A 41 -24.86 8.40 -2.58
C ILE A 41 -24.44 7.48 -1.43
N LYS A 42 -25.41 7.01 -0.62
CA LYS A 42 -25.18 6.04 0.45
C LYS A 42 -24.78 4.67 -0.11
N VAL A 43 -25.42 4.26 -1.21
CA VAL A 43 -25.09 3.01 -1.91
C VAL A 43 -23.72 3.14 -2.55
N ILE A 44 -23.42 4.26 -3.20
CA ILE A 44 -22.08 4.54 -3.76
C ILE A 44 -21.02 4.50 -2.63
N GLY A 45 -21.35 5.05 -1.45
CA GLY A 45 -20.49 4.95 -0.27
C GLY A 45 -20.21 3.51 0.17
N LEU A 46 -21.19 2.61 0.11
CA LEU A 46 -20.99 1.19 0.40
C LEU A 46 -20.05 0.50 -0.62
N PHE A 47 -20.00 0.98 -1.85
CA PHE A 47 -19.05 0.46 -2.86
C PHE A 47 -17.57 0.69 -2.52
N THR A 48 -17.26 1.60 -1.60
CA THR A 48 -15.88 1.72 -1.10
C THR A 48 -15.42 0.44 -0.41
N LEU A 49 -16.34 -0.39 0.10
CA LEU A 49 -16.02 -1.70 0.65
C LEU A 49 -15.50 -2.69 -0.41
N ALA A 50 -15.80 -2.48 -1.69
CA ALA A 50 -15.19 -3.25 -2.77
C ALA A 50 -13.67 -3.08 -2.85
N GLN A 51 -13.11 -2.06 -2.19
CA GLN A 51 -11.66 -1.85 -2.09
C GLN A 51 -10.99 -2.72 -1.00
N ALA A 52 -11.77 -3.35 -0.13
CA ALA A 52 -11.26 -4.16 0.98
C ALA A 52 -10.26 -5.27 0.57
N PRO A 53 -10.47 -6.02 -0.55
CA PRO A 53 -9.54 -7.09 -0.94
C PRO A 53 -8.09 -6.63 -1.06
N TRP A 54 -7.81 -5.44 -1.60
CA TRP A 54 -6.42 -4.94 -1.70
C TRP A 54 -5.77 -4.67 -0.34
N SER A 55 -6.56 -4.28 0.66
CA SER A 55 -6.08 -4.06 2.03
C SER A 55 -5.86 -5.37 2.78
N PHE A 56 -6.69 -6.37 2.53
CA PHE A 56 -6.67 -7.66 3.23
C PHE A 56 -5.95 -8.77 2.46
N LYS A 57 -5.31 -8.48 1.33
CA LYS A 57 -4.62 -9.47 0.48
C LYS A 57 -3.61 -10.36 1.21
N LEU A 58 -3.06 -9.89 2.33
CA LEU A 58 -2.18 -10.67 3.19
C LEU A 58 -2.83 -11.97 3.70
N LEU A 59 -4.16 -11.98 3.90
CA LEU A 59 -4.87 -13.11 4.50
C LEU A 59 -4.79 -14.40 3.66
N TRP A 60 -4.79 -14.29 2.32
CA TRP A 60 -4.73 -15.46 1.42
C TRP A 60 -3.39 -15.61 0.70
N SER A 61 -2.48 -14.65 0.82
CA SER A 61 -1.14 -14.74 0.21
C SER A 61 -0.34 -15.98 0.64
N PRO A 62 -0.48 -16.56 1.87
CA PRO A 62 0.19 -17.81 2.22
C PRO A 62 -0.25 -19.01 1.37
N ALA A 63 -1.52 -19.04 0.93
CA ALA A 63 -2.00 -20.07 0.03
C ALA A 63 -1.27 -20.03 -1.32
N MET A 64 -0.96 -18.83 -1.82
CA MET A 64 -0.23 -18.64 -3.07
C MET A 64 1.25 -18.98 -2.95
N ASP A 65 1.84 -18.93 -1.76
CA ASP A 65 3.19 -19.44 -1.52
C ASP A 65 3.21 -20.96 -1.40
N ARG A 66 2.12 -21.57 -0.90
CA ARG A 66 2.03 -23.02 -0.65
C ARG A 66 1.58 -23.83 -1.85
N TYR A 67 0.59 -23.32 -2.61
CA TYR A 67 -0.05 -24.06 -3.68
C TYR A 67 0.31 -23.51 -5.06
N PRO A 68 1.28 -24.12 -5.77
CA PRO A 68 1.50 -23.77 -7.17
C PRO A 68 0.33 -24.24 -8.03
N LEU A 69 -0.09 -23.43 -9.01
CA LEU A 69 -1.04 -23.88 -10.01
C LEU A 69 -0.30 -24.64 -11.13
N PRO A 70 -0.84 -25.76 -11.62
CA PRO A 70 -0.08 -26.72 -12.40
C PRO A 70 0.31 -26.27 -13.82
N LEU A 71 -0.34 -25.24 -14.40
CA LEU A 71 -0.19 -24.93 -15.82
C LEU A 71 1.07 -24.13 -16.18
N LEU A 72 1.54 -23.18 -15.33
CA LEU A 72 2.62 -22.25 -15.68
C LEU A 72 3.60 -21.99 -14.53
N GLY A 73 3.83 -22.97 -13.67
CA GLY A 73 4.72 -22.83 -12.54
C GLY A 73 4.12 -22.04 -11.36
N ARG A 74 4.98 -21.66 -10.40
CA ARG A 74 4.55 -21.26 -9.07
C ARG A 74 3.73 -19.97 -9.04
N LYS A 75 4.13 -18.94 -9.78
CA LYS A 75 3.50 -17.60 -9.73
C LYS A 75 2.75 -17.25 -11.00
N ARG A 76 3.28 -17.61 -12.17
CA ARG A 76 2.64 -17.30 -13.45
C ARG A 76 1.26 -17.96 -13.59
N GLY A 77 1.09 -19.18 -13.03
CA GLY A 77 -0.22 -19.85 -12.98
C GLY A 77 -1.27 -19.03 -12.26
N TRP A 78 -0.92 -18.43 -11.09
CA TRP A 78 -1.81 -17.53 -10.37
C TRP A 78 -2.11 -16.24 -11.12
N ILE A 79 -1.11 -15.66 -11.82
CA ILE A 79 -1.31 -14.49 -12.68
C ILE A 79 -2.31 -14.81 -13.77
N LEU A 80 -2.10 -15.90 -14.51
CA LEU A 80 -2.98 -16.29 -15.61
C LEU A 80 -4.40 -16.61 -15.13
N ALA A 81 -4.55 -17.36 -14.04
CA ALA A 81 -5.86 -17.69 -13.48
C ALA A 81 -6.63 -16.41 -13.06
N SER A 82 -5.94 -15.46 -12.46
CA SER A 82 -6.54 -14.16 -12.11
C SER A 82 -6.92 -13.36 -13.35
N GLN A 83 -6.08 -13.35 -14.41
CA GLN A 83 -6.39 -12.68 -15.67
C GLN A 83 -7.61 -13.28 -16.36
N VAL A 84 -7.72 -14.63 -16.38
CA VAL A 84 -8.92 -15.31 -16.89
C VAL A 84 -10.17 -14.92 -16.11
N ALA A 85 -10.09 -14.91 -14.79
CA ALA A 85 -11.19 -14.46 -13.93
C ALA A 85 -11.56 -12.99 -14.21
N LEU A 86 -10.58 -12.10 -14.38
CA LEU A 86 -10.81 -10.69 -14.69
C LEU A 86 -11.43 -10.47 -16.07
N VAL A 87 -11.05 -11.26 -17.07
CA VAL A 87 -11.74 -11.28 -18.38
C VAL A 87 -13.19 -11.69 -18.22
N ALA A 88 -13.45 -12.79 -17.53
CA ALA A 88 -14.82 -13.30 -17.34
C ALA A 88 -15.70 -12.30 -16.56
N LEU A 89 -15.16 -11.70 -15.51
CA LEU A 89 -15.85 -10.66 -14.72
C LEU A 89 -16.06 -9.37 -15.52
N GLY A 90 -15.09 -8.97 -16.34
CA GLY A 90 -15.22 -7.80 -17.22
C GLY A 90 -16.28 -8.01 -18.31
N LEU A 91 -16.35 -9.20 -18.90
CA LEU A 91 -17.40 -9.57 -19.85
C LEU A 91 -18.78 -9.62 -19.16
N TRP A 92 -18.85 -10.16 -17.93
CA TRP A 92 -20.10 -10.12 -17.16
C TRP A 92 -20.52 -8.68 -16.87
N LEU A 93 -19.57 -7.83 -16.43
CA LEU A 93 -19.86 -6.43 -16.18
C LEU A 93 -20.34 -5.72 -17.46
N ALA A 94 -19.76 -6.02 -18.62
CA ALA A 94 -20.23 -5.50 -19.91
C ALA A 94 -21.69 -5.90 -20.19
N GLY A 95 -22.05 -7.15 -19.91
CA GLY A 95 -23.42 -7.66 -20.12
C GLY A 95 -24.47 -7.06 -19.20
N VAL A 96 -24.12 -6.60 -17.99
CA VAL A 96 -25.06 -6.01 -17.01
C VAL A 96 -25.01 -4.48 -16.99
N SER A 97 -24.13 -3.85 -17.76
CA SER A 97 -23.91 -2.40 -17.71
C SER A 97 -25.11 -1.56 -18.15
N ASP A 98 -25.99 -2.12 -19.01
CA ASP A 98 -27.15 -1.42 -19.53
C ASP A 98 -28.40 -1.60 -18.63
N HIS A 99 -28.25 -2.29 -17.50
CA HIS A 99 -29.31 -2.57 -16.52
C HIS A 99 -29.04 -1.85 -15.19
N PRO A 100 -29.35 -0.55 -15.06
CA PRO A 100 -29.03 0.23 -13.85
C PRO A 100 -29.72 -0.29 -12.58
N GLU A 101 -30.84 -1.02 -12.70
CA GLU A 101 -31.50 -1.71 -11.60
C GLU A 101 -30.66 -2.87 -11.02
N ALA A 102 -29.65 -3.34 -11.74
CA ALA A 102 -28.77 -4.41 -11.29
C ALA A 102 -27.59 -3.91 -10.39
N VAL A 103 -27.77 -2.83 -9.66
CA VAL A 103 -26.72 -2.20 -8.80
C VAL A 103 -26.04 -3.20 -7.88
N TRP A 104 -26.80 -4.11 -7.28
CA TRP A 104 -26.20 -5.13 -6.40
C TRP A 104 -25.39 -6.18 -7.16
N VAL A 105 -25.77 -6.48 -8.39
CA VAL A 105 -24.98 -7.36 -9.28
C VAL A 105 -23.68 -6.67 -9.65
N ILE A 106 -23.73 -5.39 -10.02
CA ILE A 106 -22.54 -4.58 -10.31
C ILE A 106 -21.61 -4.54 -9.09
N GLY A 107 -22.19 -4.38 -7.89
CA GLY A 107 -21.43 -4.42 -6.62
C GLY A 107 -20.74 -5.75 -6.36
N ALA A 108 -21.44 -6.84 -6.55
CA ALA A 108 -20.88 -8.18 -6.39
C ALA A 108 -19.77 -8.46 -7.41
N VAL A 109 -19.97 -8.07 -8.68
CA VAL A 109 -18.96 -8.21 -9.73
C VAL A 109 -17.76 -7.32 -9.44
N ALA A 110 -17.96 -6.08 -8.97
CA ALA A 110 -16.88 -5.18 -8.58
C ALA A 110 -16.05 -5.75 -7.42
N LEU A 111 -16.70 -6.32 -6.40
CA LEU A 111 -16.02 -6.99 -5.29
C LEU A 111 -15.23 -8.22 -5.76
N ALA A 112 -15.82 -9.05 -6.62
CA ALA A 112 -15.15 -10.21 -7.21
C ALA A 112 -13.94 -9.78 -8.08
N THR A 113 -14.10 -8.69 -8.86
CA THR A 113 -13.02 -8.08 -9.65
C THR A 113 -11.89 -7.59 -8.74
N ALA A 114 -12.22 -6.95 -7.62
CA ALA A 114 -11.23 -6.50 -6.63
C ALA A 114 -10.49 -7.68 -6.00
N PHE A 115 -11.17 -8.77 -5.68
CA PHE A 115 -10.54 -9.98 -5.14
C PHE A 115 -9.61 -10.65 -6.17
N ALA A 116 -10.06 -10.83 -7.41
CA ALA A 116 -9.23 -11.36 -8.49
C ALA A 116 -8.01 -10.48 -8.78
N SER A 117 -8.20 -9.15 -8.78
CA SER A 117 -7.11 -8.19 -8.95
C SER A 117 -6.11 -8.21 -7.79
N ALA A 118 -6.58 -8.21 -6.54
CA ALA A 118 -5.69 -8.30 -5.39
C ALA A 118 -4.88 -9.62 -5.40
N THR A 119 -5.48 -10.70 -5.87
CA THR A 119 -4.80 -12.00 -6.08
C THR A 119 -3.75 -11.89 -7.18
N GLN A 120 -4.08 -11.25 -8.30
CA GLN A 120 -3.15 -10.98 -9.38
C GLN A 120 -1.96 -10.12 -8.90
N ASP A 121 -2.24 -9.05 -8.13
CA ASP A 121 -1.19 -8.18 -7.57
C ASP A 121 -0.19 -8.96 -6.71
N ILE A 122 -0.68 -9.81 -5.80
CA ILE A 122 0.20 -10.68 -4.99
C ILE A 122 1.08 -11.55 -5.89
N ALA A 123 0.50 -12.14 -6.93
CA ALA A 123 1.23 -13.05 -7.83
C ALA A 123 2.29 -12.32 -8.66
N ILE A 124 1.98 -11.12 -9.19
CA ILE A 124 2.91 -10.29 -9.96
C ILE A 124 4.04 -9.76 -9.07
N ASP A 125 3.71 -9.31 -7.86
CA ASP A 125 4.69 -8.87 -6.87
C ASP A 125 5.66 -10.00 -6.50
N ALA A 126 5.13 -11.18 -6.23
CA ALA A 126 5.91 -12.36 -5.91
C ALA A 126 6.76 -12.83 -7.09
N TYR A 127 6.21 -12.80 -8.31
CA TYR A 127 6.94 -13.11 -9.54
C TYR A 127 8.11 -12.15 -9.73
N ALA A 128 7.90 -10.84 -9.50
CA ALA A 128 8.97 -9.86 -9.59
C ALA A 128 10.12 -10.14 -8.60
N VAL A 129 9.80 -10.51 -7.35
CA VAL A 129 10.80 -10.91 -6.34
C VAL A 129 11.59 -12.15 -6.77
N GLU A 130 10.93 -13.13 -7.39
CA GLU A 130 11.55 -14.39 -7.75
C GLU A 130 12.39 -14.30 -9.04
N VAL A 131 11.93 -13.52 -10.04
CA VAL A 131 12.50 -13.50 -11.39
C VAL A 131 13.56 -12.42 -11.61
N LEU A 132 13.43 -11.26 -10.96
CA LEU A 132 14.33 -10.14 -11.17
C LEU A 132 15.71 -10.37 -10.54
N ARG A 133 16.75 -9.88 -11.22
CA ARG A 133 18.09 -9.75 -10.68
C ARG A 133 18.21 -8.42 -9.91
N LYS A 134 19.17 -8.34 -8.99
CA LYS A 134 19.39 -7.14 -8.17
C LYS A 134 19.59 -5.86 -9.01
N GLU A 135 20.28 -6.00 -10.14
CA GLU A 135 20.59 -4.91 -11.07
C GLU A 135 19.34 -4.39 -11.81
N GLU A 136 18.28 -5.19 -11.87
CA GLU A 136 17.02 -4.86 -12.55
C GLU A 136 15.99 -4.22 -11.62
N HIS A 137 16.17 -4.31 -10.29
CA HIS A 137 15.19 -3.87 -9.30
C HIS A 137 14.84 -2.38 -9.44
N GLY A 138 15.83 -1.52 -9.74
CA GLY A 138 15.60 -0.09 -9.92
C GLY A 138 14.69 0.21 -11.11
N ALA A 139 15.05 -0.28 -12.30
CA ALA A 139 14.26 -0.09 -13.51
C ALA A 139 12.87 -0.75 -13.40
N ALA A 140 12.80 -1.93 -12.74
CA ALA A 140 11.53 -2.61 -12.49
C ALA A 140 10.62 -1.80 -11.56
N SER A 141 11.12 -1.26 -10.45
CA SER A 141 10.32 -0.47 -9.50
C SER A 141 9.72 0.76 -10.18
N GLY A 142 10.52 1.51 -10.92
CA GLY A 142 10.06 2.69 -11.67
C GLY A 142 9.08 2.33 -12.77
N GLY A 143 9.44 1.37 -13.63
CA GLY A 143 8.61 0.93 -14.76
C GLY A 143 7.26 0.35 -14.33
N ARG A 144 7.25 -0.50 -13.32
CA ARG A 144 6.02 -1.08 -12.73
C ARG A 144 5.05 0.02 -12.28
N THR A 145 5.54 0.98 -11.51
CA THR A 145 4.67 2.05 -10.99
C THR A 145 4.14 2.94 -12.11
N ALA A 146 4.96 3.25 -13.12
CA ALA A 146 4.54 4.04 -14.27
C ALA A 146 3.43 3.33 -15.06
N PHE A 147 3.61 2.05 -15.40
CA PHE A 147 2.63 1.26 -16.14
C PHE A 147 1.34 1.02 -15.34
N TYR A 148 1.46 0.75 -14.03
CA TYR A 148 0.34 0.63 -13.13
C TYR A 148 -0.51 1.91 -13.08
N ARG A 149 0.11 3.09 -12.94
CA ARG A 149 -0.58 4.37 -12.93
C ARG A 149 -1.18 4.72 -14.31
N ALA A 150 -0.49 4.41 -15.39
CA ALA A 150 -1.03 4.57 -16.74
C ALA A 150 -2.31 3.73 -16.93
N ALA A 151 -2.29 2.48 -16.49
CA ALA A 151 -3.47 1.61 -16.53
C ALA A 151 -4.63 2.16 -15.69
N MET A 152 -4.36 2.68 -14.48
CA MET A 152 -5.39 3.33 -13.66
C MET A 152 -5.99 4.56 -14.33
N LEU A 153 -5.19 5.38 -15.01
CA LEU A 153 -5.69 6.53 -15.76
C LEU A 153 -6.58 6.11 -16.93
N ILE A 154 -6.19 5.06 -17.65
CA ILE A 154 -6.97 4.54 -18.78
C ILE A 154 -8.30 3.96 -18.28
N SER A 155 -8.25 3.03 -17.32
CA SER A 155 -9.45 2.35 -16.83
C SER A 155 -10.34 3.22 -15.93
N GLY A 156 -9.79 4.26 -15.31
CA GLY A 156 -10.54 5.24 -14.52
C GLY A 156 -10.99 6.43 -15.36
N GLY A 157 -10.05 7.30 -15.74
CA GLY A 157 -10.34 8.58 -16.38
C GLY A 157 -10.80 8.46 -17.83
N VAL A 158 -10.00 7.80 -18.69
CA VAL A 158 -10.33 7.64 -20.12
C VAL A 158 -11.61 6.84 -20.31
N SER A 159 -11.84 5.83 -19.48
CA SER A 159 -13.07 5.03 -19.50
C SER A 159 -14.34 5.87 -19.28
N ILE A 160 -14.30 6.84 -18.36
CA ILE A 160 -15.44 7.74 -18.11
C ILE A 160 -15.74 8.61 -19.32
N THR A 161 -14.69 9.15 -19.96
CA THR A 161 -14.83 9.98 -21.17
C THR A 161 -15.35 9.15 -22.35
N LEU A 162 -14.78 7.97 -22.55
CA LEU A 162 -15.19 7.07 -23.62
C LEU A 162 -16.63 6.56 -23.44
N ALA A 163 -17.02 6.26 -22.21
CA ALA A 163 -18.39 5.84 -21.91
C ALA A 163 -19.44 6.93 -22.13
N ALA A 164 -19.04 8.20 -22.06
CA ALA A 164 -19.93 9.33 -22.36
C ALA A 164 -20.24 9.44 -23.87
N GLU A 165 -19.33 9.01 -24.74
CA GLU A 165 -19.47 9.03 -26.20
C GLU A 165 -20.00 7.69 -26.77
N THR A 166 -19.89 6.61 -25.98
CA THR A 166 -20.27 5.26 -26.41
C THR A 166 -21.27 4.61 -25.43
N SER A 167 -20.83 3.61 -24.69
CA SER A 167 -21.60 2.98 -23.60
C SER A 167 -20.66 2.34 -22.56
N TRP A 168 -21.16 2.12 -21.35
CA TRP A 168 -20.42 1.38 -20.32
C TRP A 168 -20.20 -0.09 -20.70
N ALA A 169 -21.14 -0.70 -21.43
CA ALA A 169 -21.00 -2.05 -21.95
C ALA A 169 -19.78 -2.16 -22.88
N PHE A 170 -19.65 -1.22 -23.82
CA PHE A 170 -18.51 -1.18 -24.75
C PHE A 170 -17.19 -0.94 -24.02
N VAL A 171 -17.14 -0.02 -23.07
CA VAL A 171 -15.91 0.27 -22.30
C VAL A 171 -15.49 -0.95 -21.47
N ASN A 172 -16.40 -1.60 -20.78
CA ASN A 172 -16.11 -2.80 -19.98
C ASN A 172 -15.65 -3.97 -20.86
N LEU A 173 -16.21 -4.10 -22.08
CA LEU A 173 -15.73 -5.06 -23.07
C LEU A 173 -14.28 -4.77 -23.48
N LEU A 174 -13.94 -3.52 -23.78
CA LEU A 174 -12.56 -3.12 -24.13
C LEU A 174 -11.58 -3.39 -23.00
N LEU A 175 -11.98 -3.08 -21.76
CA LEU A 175 -11.16 -3.36 -20.58
C LEU A 175 -10.95 -4.87 -20.37
N ALA A 176 -11.99 -5.69 -20.59
CA ALA A 176 -11.85 -7.14 -20.55
C ALA A 176 -10.88 -7.66 -21.63
N LEU A 177 -11.01 -7.17 -22.86
CA LEU A 177 -10.12 -7.56 -23.96
C LEU A 177 -8.67 -7.10 -23.77
N ALA A 178 -8.43 -6.02 -23.01
CA ALA A 178 -7.08 -5.54 -22.69
C ALA A 178 -6.26 -6.54 -21.86
N TYR A 179 -6.88 -7.53 -21.23
CA TYR A 179 -6.16 -8.62 -20.56
C TYR A 179 -5.60 -9.67 -21.52
N LEU A 180 -6.17 -9.85 -22.72
CA LEU A 180 -5.71 -10.88 -23.67
C LEU A 180 -4.22 -10.74 -24.03
N PRO A 181 -3.71 -9.56 -24.44
CA PRO A 181 -2.28 -9.38 -24.65
C PRO A 181 -1.46 -9.61 -23.37
N MET A 182 -2.00 -9.28 -22.20
CA MET A 182 -1.31 -9.50 -20.92
C MET A 182 -1.24 -10.99 -20.57
N MET A 183 -2.24 -11.80 -20.95
CA MET A 183 -2.20 -13.26 -20.84
C MET A 183 -1.08 -13.85 -21.70
N VAL A 184 -0.89 -13.34 -22.92
CA VAL A 184 0.23 -13.71 -23.78
C VAL A 184 1.57 -13.37 -23.13
N VAL A 185 1.70 -12.17 -22.55
CA VAL A 185 2.89 -11.78 -21.77
C VAL A 185 3.12 -12.74 -20.61
N THR A 186 2.07 -13.12 -19.87
CA THR A 186 2.17 -14.10 -18.76
C THR A 186 2.67 -15.46 -19.26
N TRP A 187 2.16 -15.91 -20.39
CA TRP A 187 2.55 -17.18 -20.99
C TRP A 187 4.03 -17.20 -21.42
N LEU A 188 4.49 -16.13 -22.06
CA LEU A 188 5.85 -15.97 -22.55
C LEU A 188 6.86 -15.51 -21.49
N ALA A 189 6.38 -15.09 -20.30
CA ALA A 189 7.22 -14.58 -19.22
C ALA A 189 8.21 -15.67 -18.74
N PRO A 190 9.49 -15.33 -18.45
CA PRO A 190 10.50 -16.33 -18.10
C PRO A 190 10.27 -16.90 -16.69
N GLU A 191 10.69 -18.14 -16.50
CA GLU A 191 10.78 -18.77 -15.19
C GLU A 191 11.93 -18.18 -14.37
N PRO A 192 11.83 -18.18 -13.02
CA PRO A 192 12.95 -17.88 -12.15
C PRO A 192 14.12 -18.82 -12.38
N GLU A 193 15.37 -18.31 -12.33
CA GLU A 193 16.59 -19.14 -12.50
C GLU A 193 16.69 -20.25 -11.45
N ALA A 194 16.21 -19.99 -10.23
CA ALA A 194 16.09 -20.98 -9.16
C ALA A 194 14.67 -20.93 -8.62
N VAL A 195 13.94 -22.02 -8.73
CA VAL A 195 12.60 -22.14 -8.18
C VAL A 195 12.71 -22.41 -6.67
N PRO A 196 12.26 -21.48 -5.81
CA PRO A 196 12.32 -21.69 -4.37
C PRO A 196 11.42 -22.86 -3.95
N GLU A 197 11.87 -23.68 -3.00
CA GLU A 197 11.00 -24.71 -2.42
C GLU A 197 9.76 -24.07 -1.78
N ALA A 198 8.58 -24.59 -2.16
CA ALA A 198 7.33 -24.17 -1.51
C ALA A 198 7.31 -24.59 -0.03
N PRO A 199 6.65 -23.83 0.86
CA PRO A 199 6.43 -24.26 2.24
C PRO A 199 5.76 -25.63 2.29
N LYS A 200 6.29 -26.56 3.12
CA LYS A 200 5.81 -27.95 3.18
C LYS A 200 4.42 -28.09 3.78
N THR A 201 4.07 -27.21 4.70
CA THR A 201 2.77 -27.21 5.40
C THR A 201 2.12 -25.83 5.31
N LEU A 202 0.79 -25.76 5.45
CA LEU A 202 0.06 -24.49 5.55
C LEU A 202 0.53 -23.66 6.76
N ARG A 203 0.88 -24.34 7.86
CA ARG A 203 1.46 -23.69 9.04
C ARG A 203 2.78 -22.99 8.71
N ASP A 204 3.65 -23.65 7.94
CA ASP A 204 4.93 -23.05 7.52
C ASP A 204 4.69 -21.89 6.55
N ALA A 205 3.66 -21.98 5.70
CA ALA A 205 3.29 -20.92 4.77
C ALA A 205 2.72 -19.68 5.49
N VAL A 206 2.03 -19.86 6.60
CA VAL A 206 1.46 -18.74 7.40
C VAL A 206 2.48 -18.19 8.37
N TRP A 207 3.18 -19.05 9.13
CA TRP A 207 4.08 -18.64 10.21
C TRP A 207 5.50 -18.34 9.75
N GLY A 208 6.00 -19.14 8.79
CA GLY A 208 7.35 -19.03 8.25
C GLY A 208 7.72 -17.66 7.72
N PRO A 209 6.85 -16.96 6.95
CA PRO A 209 7.12 -15.62 6.44
C PRO A 209 7.41 -14.60 7.53
N PHE A 210 6.64 -14.61 8.62
CA PHE A 210 6.80 -13.68 9.75
C PHE A 210 8.10 -13.96 10.50
N VAL A 211 8.34 -15.24 10.87
CA VAL A 211 9.57 -15.64 11.56
C VAL A 211 10.80 -15.39 10.68
N GLY A 212 10.73 -15.76 9.39
CA GLY A 212 11.81 -15.55 8.44
C GLY A 212 12.17 -14.09 8.24
N PHE A 213 11.16 -13.19 8.19
CA PHE A 213 11.40 -11.76 8.11
C PHE A 213 11.99 -11.22 9.44
N LEU A 214 11.39 -11.58 10.57
CA LEU A 214 11.82 -11.11 11.88
C LEU A 214 13.20 -11.68 12.33
N ALA A 215 13.67 -12.73 11.67
CA ALA A 215 15.03 -13.23 11.83
C ALA A 215 16.09 -12.39 11.08
N GLN A 216 15.69 -11.45 10.20
CA GLN A 216 16.64 -10.55 9.56
C GLN A 216 17.24 -9.57 10.57
N HIS A 217 18.48 -9.14 10.31
CA HIS A 217 19.15 -8.13 11.12
C HIS A 217 18.30 -6.86 11.20
N ARG A 218 18.09 -6.35 12.42
CA ARG A 218 17.31 -5.12 12.68
C ARG A 218 15.91 -5.09 12.06
N SER A 219 15.26 -6.24 11.95
CA SER A 219 13.94 -6.37 11.32
C SER A 219 12.85 -5.46 11.93
N LEU A 220 12.89 -5.19 13.24
CA LEU A 220 11.93 -4.31 13.90
C LEU A 220 12.13 -2.85 13.50
N GLU A 221 13.39 -2.41 13.38
CA GLU A 221 13.72 -1.07 12.87
C GLU A 221 13.32 -0.92 11.41
N ILE A 222 13.47 -1.98 10.61
CA ILE A 222 13.01 -2.02 9.22
C ILE A 222 11.48 -1.90 9.16
N LEU A 223 10.73 -2.63 9.98
CA LEU A 223 9.26 -2.52 10.04
C LEU A 223 8.82 -1.11 10.46
N ALA A 224 9.46 -0.55 11.49
CA ALA A 224 9.19 0.82 11.92
C ALA A 224 9.48 1.82 10.79
N PHE A 225 10.60 1.66 10.08
CA PHE A 225 10.94 2.46 8.92
C PHE A 225 9.90 2.36 7.80
N VAL A 226 9.45 1.16 7.45
CA VAL A 226 8.42 0.93 6.42
C VAL A 226 7.15 1.73 6.70
N VAL A 227 6.74 1.81 7.98
CA VAL A 227 5.57 2.59 8.41
C VAL A 227 5.87 4.10 8.43
N LEU A 228 7.01 4.50 9.01
CA LEU A 228 7.29 5.92 9.31
C LEU A 228 7.82 6.70 8.11
N TYR A 229 8.45 6.03 7.14
CA TYR A 229 9.10 6.71 5.99
C TYR A 229 8.13 7.53 5.13
N LYS A 230 6.86 7.10 5.05
CA LYS A 230 5.80 7.79 4.30
C LYS A 230 4.81 8.56 5.18
N LEU A 231 5.05 8.63 6.47
CA LEU A 231 4.11 9.28 7.39
C LEU A 231 3.94 10.77 7.07
N SER A 232 5.04 11.48 6.87
CA SER A 232 5.06 12.90 6.51
C SER A 232 4.26 13.20 5.25
N ASP A 233 4.54 12.46 4.17
CA ASP A 233 3.84 12.61 2.88
C ASP A 233 2.34 12.31 3.01
N ASN A 234 1.98 11.24 3.71
CA ASN A 234 0.57 10.87 3.89
C ASN A 234 -0.21 11.92 4.69
N LEU A 235 0.39 12.53 5.71
CA LEU A 235 -0.23 13.63 6.47
C LEU A 235 -0.46 14.85 5.57
N THR A 236 0.53 15.23 4.78
CA THR A 236 0.46 16.34 3.83
C THR A 236 -0.61 16.09 2.76
N GLN A 237 -0.57 14.93 2.10
CA GLN A 237 -1.47 14.60 1.00
C GLN A 237 -2.92 14.45 1.43
N ALA A 238 -3.18 14.03 2.68
CA ALA A 238 -4.54 13.90 3.20
C ALA A 238 -5.34 15.20 3.15
N LEU A 239 -4.69 16.35 3.30
CA LEU A 239 -5.34 17.65 3.38
C LEU A 239 -4.98 18.61 2.23
N THR A 240 -4.17 18.21 1.25
CA THR A 240 -3.73 19.09 0.15
C THR A 240 -4.92 19.72 -0.60
N ARG A 241 -5.96 18.95 -0.96
CA ARG A 241 -7.15 19.48 -1.65
C ARG A 241 -7.95 20.46 -0.79
N PRO A 242 -8.39 20.11 0.43
CA PRO A 242 -9.07 21.05 1.32
C PRO A 242 -8.27 22.32 1.56
N PHE A 243 -6.95 22.20 1.74
CA PHE A 243 -6.05 23.33 1.90
C PHE A 243 -6.09 24.29 0.71
N LEU A 244 -5.90 23.78 -0.51
CA LEU A 244 -5.89 24.63 -1.70
C LEU A 244 -7.22 25.36 -1.90
N VAL A 245 -8.35 24.69 -1.65
CA VAL A 245 -9.69 25.30 -1.71
C VAL A 245 -9.84 26.40 -0.65
N GLN A 246 -9.40 26.15 0.59
CA GLN A 246 -9.48 27.13 1.68
C GLN A 246 -8.56 28.34 1.48
N VAL A 247 -7.42 28.19 0.80
CA VAL A 247 -6.55 29.31 0.41
C VAL A 247 -7.24 30.19 -0.64
N GLY A 248 -8.20 29.65 -1.41
CA GLY A 248 -9.00 30.42 -2.38
C GLY A 248 -8.67 30.08 -3.84
N PHE A 249 -7.98 28.98 -4.13
CA PHE A 249 -7.81 28.50 -5.49
C PHE A 249 -9.13 27.95 -6.04
N ASN A 250 -9.42 28.19 -7.31
CA ASN A 250 -10.60 27.67 -7.96
C ASN A 250 -10.46 26.15 -8.26
N ASP A 251 -11.59 25.48 -8.48
CA ASP A 251 -11.62 24.03 -8.71
C ASP A 251 -10.83 23.58 -9.94
N PHE A 252 -10.78 24.42 -10.99
CA PHE A 252 -9.99 24.15 -12.20
C PHE A 252 -8.49 24.11 -11.88
N ASP A 253 -7.98 25.12 -11.18
CA ASP A 253 -6.58 25.20 -10.80
C ASP A 253 -6.19 24.05 -9.85
N VAL A 254 -7.05 23.72 -8.88
CA VAL A 254 -6.86 22.56 -7.98
C VAL A 254 -6.87 21.25 -8.78
N GLY A 255 -7.77 21.13 -9.76
CA GLY A 255 -7.82 19.97 -10.67
C GLY A 255 -6.53 19.82 -11.49
N VAL A 256 -6.07 20.91 -12.14
CA VAL A 256 -4.81 20.91 -12.90
C VAL A 256 -3.62 20.57 -12.01
N ALA A 257 -3.53 21.19 -10.82
CA ALA A 257 -2.45 20.92 -9.87
C ALA A 257 -2.41 19.45 -9.47
N THR A 258 -3.54 18.88 -9.02
CA THR A 258 -3.57 17.56 -8.42
C THR A 258 -3.67 16.42 -9.44
N ALA A 259 -4.55 16.56 -10.45
CA ALA A 259 -4.81 15.48 -11.41
C ALA A 259 -3.80 15.44 -12.56
N THR A 260 -3.26 16.59 -12.99
CA THR A 260 -2.34 16.66 -14.13
C THR A 260 -0.89 16.79 -13.67
N ILE A 261 -0.52 17.94 -13.09
CA ILE A 261 0.87 18.24 -12.72
C ILE A 261 1.36 17.25 -11.66
N GLY A 262 0.59 17.06 -10.61
CA GLY A 262 0.95 16.18 -9.50
C GLY A 262 1.10 14.71 -9.92
N ASN A 263 0.14 14.17 -10.71
CA ASN A 263 0.25 12.79 -11.19
C ASN A 263 1.42 12.61 -12.17
N ALA A 264 1.63 13.57 -13.10
CA ALA A 264 2.76 13.52 -13.99
C ALA A 264 4.10 13.56 -13.23
N ALA A 265 4.23 14.45 -12.24
CA ALA A 265 5.40 14.54 -11.38
C ALA A 265 5.62 13.25 -10.56
N ALA A 266 4.55 12.66 -10.01
CA ALA A 266 4.64 11.42 -9.26
C ALA A 266 5.07 10.23 -10.13
N ILE A 267 4.55 10.11 -11.35
CA ILE A 267 4.94 9.06 -12.31
C ILE A 267 6.41 9.25 -12.71
N ALA A 268 6.78 10.45 -13.14
CA ALA A 268 8.17 10.77 -13.52
C ALA A 268 9.12 10.58 -12.35
N GLY A 269 8.75 11.07 -11.16
CA GLY A 269 9.52 10.90 -9.93
C GLY A 269 9.74 9.43 -9.57
N THR A 270 8.70 8.60 -9.63
CA THR A 270 8.84 7.16 -9.29
C THR A 270 9.72 6.43 -10.31
N PHE A 271 9.57 6.73 -11.59
CA PHE A 271 10.41 6.17 -12.64
C PHE A 271 11.87 6.58 -12.47
N LEU A 272 12.14 7.87 -12.31
CA LEU A 272 13.48 8.40 -12.07
C LEU A 272 14.06 7.88 -10.74
N GLY A 273 13.24 7.79 -9.69
CA GLY A 273 13.65 7.27 -8.39
C GLY A 273 14.13 5.82 -8.46
N GLY A 274 13.42 4.98 -9.20
CA GLY A 274 13.88 3.61 -9.48
C GLY A 274 15.21 3.58 -10.21
N LEU A 275 15.36 4.37 -11.29
CA LEU A 275 16.58 4.44 -12.08
C LEU A 275 17.77 4.99 -11.29
N LEU A 276 17.57 6.11 -10.60
CA LEU A 276 18.61 6.73 -9.79
C LEU A 276 19.05 5.85 -8.62
N THR A 277 18.14 5.03 -8.08
CA THR A 277 18.50 4.03 -7.06
C THR A 277 19.53 3.03 -7.58
N GLN A 278 19.49 2.71 -8.87
CA GLN A 278 20.46 1.81 -9.49
C GLN A 278 21.86 2.41 -9.57
N SER A 279 21.96 3.72 -9.80
CA SER A 279 23.25 4.43 -9.92
C SER A 279 23.81 4.91 -8.59
N LEU A 280 22.96 5.37 -7.67
CA LEU A 280 23.34 5.87 -6.35
C LEU A 280 23.58 4.75 -5.34
N GLY A 281 22.97 3.58 -5.56
CA GLY A 281 22.78 2.53 -4.57
C GLY A 281 21.56 2.78 -3.69
N LEU A 282 20.94 1.69 -3.21
CA LEU A 282 19.69 1.75 -2.44
C LEU A 282 19.82 2.60 -1.17
N GLY A 283 20.91 2.47 -0.44
CA GLY A 283 21.12 3.20 0.82
C GLY A 283 21.11 4.70 0.61
N ARG A 284 21.96 5.21 -0.28
CA ARG A 284 22.06 6.64 -0.58
C ARG A 284 20.75 7.18 -1.18
N ALA A 285 20.10 6.41 -2.05
CA ALA A 285 18.83 6.81 -2.64
C ALA A 285 17.74 7.01 -1.57
N LEU A 286 17.60 6.08 -0.61
CA LEU A 286 16.65 6.20 0.50
C LEU A 286 16.90 7.46 1.34
N TRP A 287 18.16 7.81 1.60
CA TRP A 287 18.52 9.00 2.34
C TRP A 287 18.19 10.28 1.56
N ILE A 288 18.69 10.40 0.34
CA ILE A 288 18.52 11.62 -0.49
C ILE A 288 17.03 11.86 -0.75
N PHE A 289 16.31 10.83 -1.18
CA PHE A 289 14.90 10.96 -1.51
C PHE A 289 14.04 11.12 -0.26
N GLY A 290 14.44 10.52 0.87
CA GLY A 290 13.80 10.75 2.17
C GLY A 290 13.86 12.20 2.61
N PHE A 291 15.04 12.83 2.50
CA PHE A 291 15.16 14.26 2.78
C PHE A 291 14.37 15.13 1.81
N LEU A 292 14.41 14.82 0.49
CA LEU A 292 13.63 15.56 -0.50
C LEU A 292 12.14 15.53 -0.20
N GLN A 293 11.59 14.35 0.17
CA GLN A 293 10.19 14.21 0.55
C GLN A 293 9.84 15.05 1.78
N ILE A 294 10.65 15.00 2.82
CA ILE A 294 10.39 15.76 4.06
C ILE A 294 10.40 17.26 3.78
N PHE A 295 11.41 17.76 3.06
CA PHE A 295 11.55 19.18 2.79
C PHE A 295 10.58 19.70 1.72
N SER A 296 10.07 18.85 0.83
CA SER A 296 9.10 19.28 -0.19
C SER A 296 7.80 19.81 0.43
N ASN A 297 7.44 19.35 1.64
CA ASN A 297 6.27 19.84 2.37
C ASN A 297 6.34 21.35 2.70
N LEU A 298 7.54 21.92 2.78
CA LEU A 298 7.73 23.37 2.94
C LEU A 298 7.18 24.16 1.75
N GLY A 299 7.05 23.54 0.57
CA GLY A 299 6.38 24.16 -0.58
C GLY A 299 4.94 24.55 -0.27
N TYR A 300 4.19 23.69 0.43
CA TYR A 300 2.83 24.04 0.85
C TYR A 300 2.80 25.06 2.00
N ALA A 301 3.77 25.05 2.89
CA ALA A 301 3.91 26.11 3.88
C ALA A 301 4.14 27.49 3.22
N ALA A 302 4.92 27.52 2.13
CA ALA A 302 5.08 28.74 1.33
C ALA A 302 3.79 29.16 0.64
N VAL A 303 3.04 28.22 0.04
CA VAL A 303 1.71 28.51 -0.55
C VAL A 303 0.75 29.05 0.52
N ALA A 304 0.75 28.48 1.72
CA ALA A 304 -0.08 28.96 2.83
C ALA A 304 0.24 30.39 3.24
N GLN A 305 1.48 30.84 3.11
CA GLN A 305 1.92 32.18 3.47
C GLN A 305 1.72 33.20 2.33
N ILE A 306 1.95 32.78 1.08
CA ILE A 306 1.86 33.66 -0.11
C ILE A 306 0.39 33.87 -0.52
N GLY A 307 -0.47 32.88 -0.26
CA GLY A 307 -1.85 32.89 -0.72
C GLY A 307 -2.02 32.44 -2.15
N VAL A 308 -3.06 32.96 -2.85
CA VAL A 308 -3.41 32.54 -4.20
C VAL A 308 -2.33 32.99 -5.23
N ASN A 309 -1.44 32.04 -5.54
CA ASN A 309 -0.40 32.21 -6.56
C ASN A 309 -0.23 30.88 -7.32
N ARG A 310 -0.77 30.80 -8.55
CA ARG A 310 -0.76 29.59 -9.38
C ARG A 310 0.63 29.00 -9.65
N PRO A 311 1.63 29.78 -10.09
CA PRO A 311 2.98 29.28 -10.30
C PRO A 311 3.59 28.62 -9.05
N VAL A 312 3.41 29.25 -7.87
CA VAL A 312 3.95 28.72 -6.61
C VAL A 312 3.20 27.43 -6.22
N MET A 313 1.90 27.38 -6.37
CA MET A 313 1.09 26.19 -6.12
C MET A 313 1.49 25.03 -7.03
N TYR A 314 1.63 25.28 -8.33
CA TYR A 314 2.03 24.24 -9.30
C TYR A 314 3.44 23.73 -9.02
N ALA A 315 4.37 24.62 -8.68
CA ALA A 315 5.73 24.26 -8.32
C ALA A 315 5.77 23.42 -7.02
N ALA A 316 5.02 23.83 -5.99
CA ALA A 316 4.91 23.09 -4.74
C ALA A 316 4.33 21.69 -4.96
N GLN A 317 3.26 21.59 -5.76
CA GLN A 317 2.62 20.31 -6.09
C GLN A 317 3.56 19.38 -6.88
N ALA A 318 4.25 19.93 -7.90
CA ALA A 318 5.21 19.16 -8.68
C ALA A 318 6.38 18.68 -7.83
N PHE A 319 6.92 19.54 -6.96
CA PHE A 319 8.05 19.22 -6.11
C PHE A 319 7.68 18.17 -5.07
N GLU A 320 6.53 18.32 -4.39
CA GLU A 320 6.07 17.37 -3.38
C GLU A 320 5.78 15.99 -4.00
N LEU A 321 4.93 15.90 -5.04
CA LEU A 321 4.59 14.61 -5.64
C LEU A 321 5.75 14.01 -6.45
N GLY A 322 6.63 14.83 -7.01
CA GLY A 322 7.88 14.39 -7.64
C GLY A 322 8.84 13.76 -6.61
N SER A 323 9.05 14.41 -5.48
CA SER A 323 9.89 13.90 -4.38
C SER A 323 9.31 12.63 -3.76
N THR A 324 8.00 12.62 -3.51
CA THR A 324 7.26 11.43 -3.07
C THR A 324 7.40 10.28 -4.07
N GLY A 325 7.39 10.58 -5.36
CA GLY A 325 7.64 9.62 -6.43
C GLY A 325 9.05 9.04 -6.36
N LEU A 326 10.09 9.90 -6.29
CA LEU A 326 11.48 9.47 -6.14
C LEU A 326 11.66 8.49 -4.97
N GLY A 327 11.14 8.85 -3.80
CA GLY A 327 11.19 7.98 -2.63
C GLY A 327 10.41 6.68 -2.80
N SER A 328 9.29 6.69 -3.49
CA SER A 328 8.49 5.49 -3.78
C SER A 328 9.23 4.53 -4.72
N GLY A 329 10.01 5.06 -5.69
CA GLY A 329 10.88 4.28 -6.55
C GLY A 329 11.95 3.51 -5.77
N ALA A 330 12.70 4.20 -4.89
CA ALA A 330 13.70 3.58 -4.03
C ALA A 330 13.06 2.60 -3.02
N PHE A 331 11.91 2.95 -2.48
CA PHE A 331 11.19 2.11 -1.53
C PHE A 331 10.71 0.80 -2.17
N GLY A 332 10.24 0.83 -3.42
CA GLY A 332 9.90 -0.38 -4.18
C GLY A 332 11.09 -1.32 -4.34
N VAL A 333 12.30 -0.77 -4.58
CA VAL A 333 13.54 -1.56 -4.59
C VAL A 333 13.82 -2.17 -3.23
N LEU A 334 13.62 -1.40 -2.14
CA LEU A 334 13.78 -1.91 -0.78
C LEU A 334 12.86 -3.11 -0.50
N LEU A 335 11.57 -3.02 -0.86
CA LEU A 335 10.61 -4.11 -0.68
C LEU A 335 11.03 -5.38 -1.43
N LEU A 336 11.50 -5.24 -2.68
CA LEU A 336 12.00 -6.37 -3.46
C LEU A 336 13.21 -7.04 -2.79
N ARG A 337 14.11 -6.26 -2.18
CA ARG A 337 15.33 -6.77 -1.53
C ARG A 337 15.09 -7.36 -0.15
N LEU A 338 14.09 -6.86 0.58
CA LEU A 338 13.71 -7.36 1.90
C LEU A 338 12.95 -8.69 1.82
N THR A 339 12.31 -8.95 0.70
CA THR A 339 11.44 -10.11 0.53
C THR A 339 12.25 -11.36 0.18
N GLN A 340 12.09 -12.40 0.98
CA GLN A 340 12.71 -13.71 0.72
C GLN A 340 11.96 -14.44 -0.40
N LYS A 341 12.69 -14.98 -1.38
CA LYS A 341 12.11 -15.68 -2.55
C LYS A 341 11.21 -16.87 -2.15
N ARG A 342 11.50 -17.54 -1.03
CA ARG A 342 10.69 -18.66 -0.52
C ARG A 342 9.27 -18.24 -0.13
N PHE A 343 9.11 -17.04 0.42
CA PHE A 343 7.87 -16.48 0.94
C PHE A 343 7.48 -15.20 0.18
N SER A 344 7.76 -15.16 -1.11
CA SER A 344 7.66 -13.96 -1.93
C SER A 344 6.27 -13.32 -1.91
N ALA A 345 5.20 -14.12 -1.97
CA ALA A 345 3.84 -13.61 -1.94
C ALA A 345 3.48 -13.03 -0.56
N THR A 346 3.72 -13.79 0.51
CA THR A 346 3.28 -13.38 1.85
C THR A 346 4.11 -12.22 2.41
N GLN A 347 5.44 -12.26 2.27
CA GLN A 347 6.28 -11.19 2.81
C GLN A 347 6.11 -9.88 2.03
N TYR A 348 6.01 -9.93 0.70
CA TYR A 348 5.78 -8.72 -0.08
C TYR A 348 4.39 -8.13 0.20
N ALA A 349 3.34 -8.98 0.29
CA ALA A 349 2.01 -8.53 0.68
C ALA A 349 2.00 -7.90 2.08
N LEU A 350 2.70 -8.46 3.05
CA LEU A 350 2.86 -7.89 4.39
C LEU A 350 3.50 -6.50 4.34
N LEU A 351 4.66 -6.39 3.70
CA LEU A 351 5.42 -5.13 3.64
C LEU A 351 4.65 -4.04 2.88
N SER A 352 4.00 -4.40 1.76
CA SER A 352 3.20 -3.45 1.00
C SER A 352 1.93 -3.01 1.74
N SER A 353 1.30 -3.89 2.53
CA SER A 353 0.17 -3.53 3.39
C SER A 353 0.60 -2.60 4.53
N LEU A 354 1.74 -2.85 5.16
CA LEU A 354 2.30 -1.97 6.20
C LEU A 354 2.67 -0.58 5.65
N PHE A 355 3.15 -0.52 4.43
CA PHE A 355 3.46 0.76 3.76
C PHE A 355 2.22 1.64 3.56
N THR A 356 1.04 1.04 3.38
CA THR A 356 -0.21 1.78 3.19
C THR A 356 -0.90 2.17 4.50
N LEU A 357 -0.52 1.58 5.63
CA LEU A 357 -1.14 1.80 6.94
C LEU A 357 -1.14 3.28 7.38
N PRO A 358 -0.04 4.06 7.26
CA PRO A 358 -0.03 5.48 7.63
C PRO A 358 -1.08 6.30 6.90
N ARG A 359 -1.42 5.96 5.66
CA ARG A 359 -2.41 6.67 4.86
C ARG A 359 -3.81 6.62 5.48
N ILE A 360 -4.18 5.51 6.12
CA ILE A 360 -5.49 5.35 6.76
C ILE A 360 -5.62 6.28 7.98
N LEU A 361 -4.52 6.43 8.74
CA LEU A 361 -4.48 7.22 9.96
C LEU A 361 -4.22 8.71 9.70
N ALA A 362 -3.66 9.05 8.54
CA ALA A 362 -3.20 10.39 8.23
C ALA A 362 -4.34 11.42 8.23
N GLY A 363 -5.50 11.12 7.66
CA GLY A 363 -6.61 12.06 7.54
C GLY A 363 -7.09 12.62 8.89
N PRO A 364 -7.51 11.80 9.85
CA PRO A 364 -7.95 12.26 11.16
C PRO A 364 -6.86 13.04 11.92
N VAL A 365 -5.61 12.55 11.90
CA VAL A 365 -4.49 13.20 12.60
C VAL A 365 -4.16 14.55 11.97
N ALA A 366 -4.06 14.60 10.64
CA ALA A 366 -3.80 15.84 9.91
C ALA A 366 -4.91 16.86 10.10
N GLY A 367 -6.19 16.43 10.09
CA GLY A 367 -7.32 17.32 10.33
C GLY A 367 -7.26 18.01 11.69
N VAL A 368 -6.96 17.26 12.76
CA VAL A 368 -6.80 17.83 14.10
C VAL A 368 -5.63 18.81 14.14
N ALA A 369 -4.49 18.43 13.56
CA ALA A 369 -3.29 19.27 13.59
C ALA A 369 -3.45 20.55 12.76
N ALA A 370 -4.04 20.49 11.57
CA ALA A 370 -4.24 21.65 10.71
C ALA A 370 -5.21 22.67 11.32
N ASP A 371 -6.27 22.19 11.98
CA ASP A 371 -7.23 23.06 12.66
C ASP A 371 -6.62 23.77 13.88
N ALA A 372 -5.81 23.06 14.65
CA ALA A 372 -5.18 23.60 15.85
C ALA A 372 -4.04 24.59 15.55
N LEU A 373 -3.26 24.36 14.50
CA LEU A 373 -2.02 25.09 14.20
C LEU A 373 -2.18 26.09 13.05
N GLY A 374 -3.21 25.92 12.22
CA GLY A 374 -3.30 26.59 10.93
C GLY A 374 -2.42 25.94 9.85
N TRP A 375 -2.67 26.29 8.58
CA TRP A 375 -2.06 25.61 7.44
C TRP A 375 -0.54 25.67 7.37
N ARG A 376 0.03 26.86 7.59
CA ARG A 376 1.48 27.05 7.52
C ARG A 376 2.20 26.16 8.54
N ASP A 377 1.81 26.25 9.79
CA ASP A 377 2.51 25.55 10.88
C ASP A 377 2.22 24.05 10.85
N PHE A 378 1.05 23.65 10.35
CA PHE A 378 0.76 22.25 10.03
C PHE A 378 1.77 21.67 9.02
N PHE A 379 2.01 22.33 7.88
CA PHE A 379 2.97 21.82 6.89
C PHE A 379 4.41 21.86 7.42
N VAL A 380 4.78 22.84 8.24
CA VAL A 380 6.07 22.83 8.95
C VAL A 380 6.16 21.64 9.92
N LEU A 381 5.08 21.35 10.66
CA LEU A 381 5.04 20.18 11.56
C LEU A 381 5.23 18.86 10.80
N THR A 382 4.68 18.72 9.58
CA THR A 382 4.87 17.49 8.79
C THR A 382 6.34 17.19 8.48
N VAL A 383 7.20 18.20 8.38
CA VAL A 383 8.66 18.02 8.23
C VAL A 383 9.23 17.26 9.43
N PHE A 384 8.84 17.66 10.64
CA PHE A 384 9.31 16.98 11.86
C PHE A 384 8.78 15.55 11.99
N THR A 385 7.57 15.27 11.49
CA THR A 385 7.01 13.90 11.51
C THR A 385 7.76 12.94 10.59
N GLY A 386 8.56 13.42 9.64
CA GLY A 386 9.44 12.61 8.80
C GLY A 386 10.75 12.19 9.50
N ILE A 387 11.19 12.94 10.52
CA ILE A 387 12.46 12.68 11.23
C ILE A 387 12.52 11.26 11.83
N PRO A 388 11.49 10.74 12.53
CA PRO A 388 11.53 9.38 13.08
C PRO A 388 11.80 8.32 12.02
N GLY A 389 11.24 8.45 10.80
CA GLY A 389 11.53 7.56 9.67
C GLY A 389 13.01 7.58 9.28
N MET A 390 13.63 8.77 9.20
CA MET A 390 15.05 8.92 8.90
C MET A 390 15.93 8.39 10.03
N MET A 391 15.53 8.56 11.29
CA MET A 391 16.24 7.97 12.44
C MET A 391 16.22 6.43 12.39
N MET A 392 15.10 5.83 11.98
CA MET A 392 15.03 4.38 11.79
C MET A 392 15.94 3.96 10.63
N LEU A 393 15.94 4.70 9.51
CA LEU A 393 16.85 4.43 8.40
C LEU A 393 18.31 4.42 8.86
N ALA A 394 18.73 5.39 9.66
CA ALA A 394 20.09 5.46 10.21
C ALA A 394 20.52 4.20 10.97
N ARG A 395 19.57 3.50 11.59
CA ARG A 395 19.82 2.29 12.37
C ARG A 395 20.24 1.09 11.53
N PHE A 396 19.62 0.88 10.35
CA PHE A 396 19.91 -0.29 9.51
C PHE A 396 20.59 0.02 8.18
N VAL A 397 20.56 1.28 7.73
CA VAL A 397 21.31 1.78 6.56
C VAL A 397 22.02 3.09 6.95
N PRO A 398 23.21 3.02 7.59
CA PRO A 398 24.00 4.21 7.84
C PRO A 398 24.32 4.97 6.54
N TRP A 399 24.49 6.29 6.63
CA TRP A 399 24.72 7.16 5.45
C TRP A 399 25.89 6.70 4.55
N SER A 400 26.92 6.10 5.15
CA SER A 400 28.10 5.58 4.43
C SER A 400 27.82 4.33 3.58
N VAL A 401 26.69 3.64 3.81
CA VAL A 401 26.35 2.38 3.15
C VAL A 401 25.51 2.66 1.90
N SER A 402 26.09 2.44 0.72
CA SER A 402 25.37 2.59 -0.54
C SER A 402 24.49 1.38 -0.86
N GLU A 403 24.95 0.17 -0.56
CA GLU A 403 24.25 -1.09 -0.85
C GLU A 403 24.05 -1.91 0.45
N PRO A 404 22.89 -1.78 1.12
CA PRO A 404 22.61 -2.54 2.33
C PRO A 404 22.40 -4.01 2.01
N VAL A 405 22.87 -4.89 2.90
CA VAL A 405 22.68 -6.33 2.85
C VAL A 405 21.71 -6.74 3.96
N PHE A 406 20.69 -7.49 3.59
CA PHE A 406 19.65 -7.96 4.52
C PHE A 406 19.85 -9.46 4.77
N GLU A 407 20.59 -9.80 5.83
CA GLU A 407 20.91 -11.18 6.19
C GLU A 407 20.00 -11.70 7.29
N VAL A 408 19.66 -12.99 7.17
CA VAL A 408 18.96 -13.72 8.22
C VAL A 408 20.00 -14.11 9.27
N GLN A 409 19.74 -13.75 10.52
CA GLN A 409 20.61 -14.05 11.64
C GLN A 409 20.15 -15.31 12.38
N ALA A 410 21.12 -16.08 12.89
CA ALA A 410 20.81 -17.14 13.84
C ALA A 410 20.19 -16.57 15.13
N PRO A 411 19.33 -17.32 15.84
CA PRO A 411 18.76 -16.89 17.11
C PRO A 411 19.86 -16.48 18.10
N SER A 412 19.78 -15.24 18.62
CA SER A 412 20.85 -14.64 19.44
C SER A 412 20.41 -14.12 20.81
N TRP A 413 19.11 -14.12 21.14
CA TRP A 413 18.58 -13.50 22.36
C TRP A 413 18.55 -14.44 23.59
N GLY A 414 19.24 -15.57 23.55
CA GLY A 414 19.31 -16.53 24.64
C GLY A 414 18.66 -17.87 24.33
N PRO A 415 18.42 -18.73 25.34
CA PRO A 415 17.99 -20.09 25.10
C PRO A 415 16.61 -20.18 24.46
N PRO A 416 16.33 -21.24 23.69
CA PRO A 416 15.03 -21.52 23.09
C PRO A 416 13.90 -21.49 24.10
N LEU A 417 12.75 -20.91 23.70
CA LEU A 417 11.60 -20.77 24.59
C LEU A 417 10.72 -22.01 24.58
N ARG A 418 10.26 -22.40 25.78
CA ARG A 418 9.19 -23.40 25.92
C ARG A 418 7.86 -22.82 25.44
N ARG A 419 6.97 -23.66 24.91
CA ARG A 419 5.65 -23.23 24.37
C ARG A 419 4.83 -22.41 25.36
N ARG A 420 4.79 -22.84 26.66
CA ARG A 420 4.07 -22.08 27.71
C ARG A 420 4.65 -20.68 27.92
N ALA A 421 5.97 -20.55 27.98
CA ALA A 421 6.63 -19.25 28.12
C ALA A 421 6.41 -18.35 26.91
N LEU A 422 6.34 -18.93 25.70
CA LEU A 422 6.00 -18.20 24.48
C LEU A 422 4.57 -17.68 24.55
N LEU A 423 3.59 -18.52 24.94
CA LEU A 423 2.18 -18.12 25.04
C LEU A 423 1.99 -16.98 26.05
N VAL A 424 2.58 -17.09 27.25
CA VAL A 424 2.48 -16.03 28.28
C VAL A 424 3.01 -14.71 27.77
N ARG A 425 4.15 -14.71 27.07
CA ARG A 425 4.72 -13.48 26.50
C ARG A 425 3.93 -12.94 25.32
N ALA A 426 3.38 -13.82 24.48
CA ALA A 426 2.46 -13.43 23.41
C ALA A 426 1.19 -12.79 23.98
N MET A 427 0.62 -13.33 25.04
CA MET A 427 -0.51 -12.71 25.76
C MET A 427 -0.13 -11.35 26.33
N GLY A 428 1.06 -11.22 26.92
CA GLY A 428 1.58 -9.93 27.38
C GLY A 428 1.69 -8.91 26.24
N GLY A 429 2.19 -9.32 25.08
CA GLY A 429 2.24 -8.49 23.86
C GLY A 429 0.85 -8.10 23.37
N ALA A 430 -0.11 -9.04 23.39
CA ALA A 430 -1.50 -8.76 23.03
C ALA A 430 -2.14 -7.73 23.96
N LEU A 431 -1.98 -7.88 25.26
CA LEU A 431 -2.49 -6.96 26.29
C LEU A 431 -1.86 -5.58 26.16
N LEU A 432 -0.55 -5.51 25.93
CA LEU A 432 0.15 -4.23 25.73
C LEU A 432 -0.37 -3.51 24.48
N THR A 433 -0.56 -4.24 23.38
CA THR A 433 -1.07 -3.68 22.13
C THR A 433 -2.53 -3.24 22.27
N LEU A 434 -3.34 -4.00 23.00
CA LEU A 434 -4.72 -3.64 23.31
C LEU A 434 -4.78 -2.34 24.13
N ALA A 435 -3.99 -2.26 25.19
CA ALA A 435 -3.94 -1.10 26.08
C ALA A 435 -3.45 0.15 25.34
N SER A 436 -2.37 0.04 24.55
CA SER A 436 -1.85 1.17 23.77
C SER A 436 -2.82 1.61 22.67
N GLY A 437 -3.45 0.68 21.96
CA GLY A 437 -4.47 0.98 20.95
C GLY A 437 -5.71 1.64 21.55
N GLY A 438 -6.21 1.13 22.68
CA GLY A 438 -7.30 1.71 23.43
C GLY A 438 -6.99 3.13 23.93
N LEU A 439 -5.77 3.35 24.42
CA LEU A 439 -5.33 4.69 24.86
C LEU A 439 -5.27 5.67 23.68
N VAL A 440 -4.68 5.27 22.55
CA VAL A 440 -4.61 6.14 21.36
C VAL A 440 -6.00 6.53 20.87
N LEU A 441 -6.92 5.58 20.76
CA LEU A 441 -8.30 5.85 20.36
C LEU A 441 -9.00 6.77 21.37
N SER A 442 -8.82 6.54 22.67
CA SER A 442 -9.41 7.39 23.72
C SER A 442 -8.89 8.82 23.66
N VAL A 443 -7.59 9.00 23.40
CA VAL A 443 -7.00 10.33 23.21
C VAL A 443 -7.58 11.02 21.97
N LEU A 444 -7.68 10.32 20.84
CA LEU A 444 -8.24 10.89 19.61
C LEU A 444 -9.71 11.30 19.77
N GLU A 445 -10.53 10.47 20.42
CA GLU A 445 -11.93 10.81 20.70
C GLU A 445 -12.06 11.95 21.73
N ALA A 446 -11.24 11.95 22.79
CA ALA A 446 -11.21 13.03 23.77
C ALA A 446 -10.84 14.37 23.11
N LEU A 447 -9.84 14.39 22.22
CA LEU A 447 -9.46 15.56 21.44
C LEU A 447 -10.59 16.02 20.51
N SER A 448 -11.29 15.09 19.85
CA SER A 448 -12.46 15.41 19.03
C SER A 448 -13.61 15.98 19.87
N GLY A 449 -13.76 15.51 21.12
CA GLY A 449 -14.71 16.01 22.11
C GLY A 449 -14.41 17.46 22.52
N VAL A 450 -13.15 17.79 22.75
CA VAL A 450 -12.71 19.16 23.07
C VAL A 450 -13.06 20.12 21.94
N ARG A 451 -12.89 19.70 20.68
CA ARG A 451 -13.33 20.49 19.51
C ARG A 451 -14.83 20.77 19.50
N ALA A 452 -15.62 19.82 19.99
CA ALA A 452 -17.07 19.98 20.14
C ALA A 452 -17.47 20.73 21.41
N GLY A 453 -16.54 21.42 22.09
CA GLY A 453 -16.77 22.18 23.32
C GLY A 453 -16.96 21.32 24.57
N ARG A 454 -16.62 20.02 24.54
CA ARG A 454 -16.69 19.12 25.70
C ARG A 454 -15.36 19.11 26.46
N ALA A 455 -15.40 18.76 27.74
CA ALA A 455 -14.18 18.56 28.53
C ALA A 455 -13.34 17.38 27.96
N PHE A 456 -12.02 17.48 28.12
CA PHE A 456 -11.12 16.36 27.78
C PHE A 456 -11.34 15.21 28.76
N ASP A 457 -11.91 14.10 28.27
CA ASP A 457 -12.18 12.90 29.07
C ASP A 457 -11.84 11.65 28.27
N LEU A 458 -11.00 10.80 28.85
CA LEU A 458 -10.53 9.53 28.25
C LEU A 458 -11.47 8.36 28.57
N MET A 459 -12.36 8.48 29.55
CA MET A 459 -13.16 7.37 30.05
C MET A 459 -14.32 6.95 29.14
N PRO A 460 -15.09 7.88 28.54
CA PRO A 460 -16.22 7.50 27.69
C PRO A 460 -15.83 6.58 26.53
N PRO A 461 -14.74 6.85 25.76
CA PRO A 461 -14.31 5.96 24.69
C PRO A 461 -13.86 4.57 25.20
N LEU A 462 -13.16 4.52 26.32
CA LEU A 462 -12.74 3.26 26.94
C LEU A 462 -13.94 2.42 27.40
N ARG A 463 -14.94 3.04 28.02
CA ARG A 463 -16.19 2.37 28.40
C ARG A 463 -16.94 1.85 27.17
N ALA A 464 -17.04 2.65 26.12
CA ALA A 464 -17.66 2.26 24.86
C ALA A 464 -16.95 1.08 24.19
N ALA A 465 -15.62 1.02 24.26
CA ALA A 465 -14.85 -0.10 23.75
C ALA A 465 -15.03 -1.39 24.57
N LEU A 466 -15.25 -1.28 25.90
CA LEU A 466 -15.47 -2.41 26.79
C LEU A 466 -16.92 -2.91 26.79
N ALA A 467 -17.88 -2.03 26.57
CA ALA A 467 -19.32 -2.32 26.53
C ALA A 467 -19.95 -1.63 25.30
N PRO A 468 -19.74 -2.18 24.09
CA PRO A 468 -20.26 -1.55 22.86
C PRO A 468 -21.77 -1.74 22.75
N HIS A 469 -22.50 -0.66 22.47
CA HIS A 469 -23.96 -0.63 22.27
C HIS A 469 -24.38 -0.25 20.86
N THR A 470 -23.48 0.35 20.06
CA THR A 470 -23.74 0.76 18.68
C THR A 470 -22.87 0.00 17.70
N VAL A 471 -23.27 -0.08 16.42
CA VAL A 471 -22.49 -0.72 15.36
C VAL A 471 -21.08 -0.11 15.26
N GLY A 472 -20.94 1.21 15.37
CA GLY A 472 -19.65 1.90 15.37
C GLY A 472 -18.75 1.49 16.55
N GLN A 473 -19.33 1.32 17.76
CA GLN A 473 -18.57 0.84 18.92
C GLN A 473 -18.15 -0.62 18.76
N TRP A 474 -19.01 -1.48 18.21
CA TRP A 474 -18.66 -2.86 17.88
C TRP A 474 -17.53 -2.96 16.87
N THR A 475 -17.53 -2.14 15.83
CA THR A 475 -16.43 -2.11 14.85
C THR A 475 -15.12 -1.64 15.48
N THR A 476 -15.16 -0.67 16.39
CA THR A 476 -13.99 -0.20 17.15
C THR A 476 -13.45 -1.31 18.06
N THR A 477 -14.32 -1.98 18.81
CA THR A 477 -13.93 -3.10 19.70
C THR A 477 -13.33 -4.26 18.90
N ALA A 478 -13.95 -4.63 17.77
CA ALA A 478 -13.42 -5.65 16.86
C ALA A 478 -12.03 -5.26 16.33
N GLY A 479 -11.84 -3.99 15.93
CA GLY A 479 -10.55 -3.47 15.50
C GLY A 479 -9.47 -3.57 16.60
N LEU A 480 -9.80 -3.22 17.85
CA LEU A 480 -8.92 -3.37 19.00
C LEU A 480 -8.55 -4.83 19.29
N LEU A 481 -9.50 -5.75 19.17
CA LEU A 481 -9.24 -7.19 19.34
C LEU A 481 -8.34 -7.73 18.23
N ILE A 482 -8.57 -7.34 16.98
CA ILE A 482 -7.68 -7.70 15.85
C ILE A 482 -6.27 -7.16 16.09
N LEU A 483 -6.15 -5.93 16.56
CA LEU A 483 -4.86 -5.30 16.90
C LEU A 483 -4.15 -6.06 18.04
N ALA A 484 -4.89 -6.45 19.08
CA ALA A 484 -4.36 -7.23 20.18
C ALA A 484 -3.85 -8.61 19.73
N VAL A 485 -4.63 -9.33 18.93
CA VAL A 485 -4.21 -10.63 18.36
C VAL A 485 -2.97 -10.45 17.50
N SER A 486 -2.94 -9.43 16.66
CA SER A 486 -1.78 -9.11 15.81
C SER A 486 -0.53 -8.80 16.64
N GLY A 487 -0.66 -8.03 17.72
CA GLY A 487 0.43 -7.74 18.65
C GLY A 487 0.94 -8.98 19.39
N GLY A 488 0.04 -9.87 19.80
CA GLY A 488 0.40 -11.16 20.40
C GLY A 488 1.15 -12.07 19.42
N LEU A 489 0.64 -12.21 18.21
CA LEU A 489 1.29 -12.99 17.13
C LEU A 489 2.64 -12.38 16.74
N GLY A 490 2.74 -11.06 16.61
CA GLY A 490 3.98 -10.36 16.33
C GLY A 490 5.03 -10.57 17.42
N THR A 491 4.63 -10.50 18.70
CA THR A 491 5.50 -10.79 19.83
C THR A 491 5.98 -12.25 19.81
N ALA A 492 5.09 -13.21 19.56
CA ALA A 492 5.44 -14.61 19.44
C ALA A 492 6.41 -14.86 18.28
N ALA A 493 6.14 -14.29 17.11
CA ALA A 493 7.00 -14.43 15.93
C ALA A 493 8.40 -13.85 16.17
N THR A 494 8.48 -12.66 16.78
CA THR A 494 9.75 -12.02 17.14
C THR A 494 10.56 -12.88 18.10
N LEU A 495 9.92 -13.43 19.13
CA LEU A 495 10.59 -14.26 20.12
C LEU A 495 11.07 -15.58 19.52
N VAL A 496 10.29 -16.22 18.65
CA VAL A 496 10.69 -17.43 17.92
C VAL A 496 11.84 -17.16 16.98
N ALA A 497 11.79 -16.05 16.25
CA ALA A 497 12.85 -15.63 15.33
C ALA A 497 14.18 -15.36 16.06
N ARG A 498 14.12 -14.76 17.25
CA ARG A 498 15.32 -14.31 18.00
C ARG A 498 15.84 -15.32 19.02
N ARG A 499 15.02 -16.22 19.54
CA ARG A 499 15.41 -17.24 20.55
C ARG A 499 15.28 -18.68 20.07
N GLY A 500 14.48 -18.91 19.04
CA GLY A 500 14.06 -20.26 18.66
C GLY A 500 12.99 -20.83 19.60
N LEU A 501 12.43 -21.98 19.22
CA LEU A 501 11.46 -22.74 19.99
C LEU A 501 12.09 -24.05 20.47
N SER A 502 11.96 -24.37 21.76
CA SER A 502 12.43 -25.63 22.29
C SER A 502 11.63 -26.79 21.70
N PRO A 503 12.28 -27.87 21.24
CA PRO A 503 11.59 -29.06 20.76
C PRO A 503 10.87 -29.83 21.90
N ARG A 504 11.22 -29.56 23.16
CA ARG A 504 10.54 -30.15 24.33
C ARG A 504 9.31 -29.31 24.71
N PRO A 505 8.14 -29.95 25.03
CA PRO A 505 6.91 -29.28 25.42
C PRO A 505 7.04 -28.41 26.69
#